data_02c3522d257373fe28f27404bf2e4adb
#
_entry.id   02c3522d257373fe28f27404bf2e4adb
#
_cell.length_a   1.000
_cell.length_b   1.000
_cell.length_c   1.000
_cell.angle_alpha   90.00
_cell.angle_beta   90.00
_cell.angle_gamma   90.00
#
_symmetry.space_group_name_H-M   'P 1'
#
loop_
_entity.id
_entity.type
_entity.pdbx_description
1 polymer ?
#
loop_
_entity_poly.entity_id
_entity_poly.type
_entity_poly.pdbx_seq_one_letter_code
_entity_poly.pdbx_strand_id
1 'polypeptide(L)'
;MILNNRGFTIYDMGNPYEDLYIYYLENSPDRKEEHLLGPDFLGNWIEDGSSFLFFSKPSREFVQRLIDKNHKLKFNDEFYFTYEEWQGGRIEPIEVSRFYIIPPWEENPEINGKIKIFLDPGVVFGNSLHPTTRDSLKALSEIFKKKRFSNVIDIGTGTGILAIGAGLLGAEKVLAVDINPLAVKTTLNNVRLNGLEGIVEVKEGMAENFIGNQNDLLIANIYYDIILQLIKMGVFAKEKSFILSGLMQSQARDIKLELSKYPIEVIYEWNNNGIWHTILGRVMET
;
A
#
# COMPACT_ATOMS: atom_id res chain seq x y z
N MET A 1 -10.20 -0.16 -26.56
CA MET A 1 -9.45 0.83 -25.77
C MET A 1 -10.44 1.91 -25.41
N ILE A 2 -11.00 1.84 -24.21
CA ILE A 2 -11.96 2.85 -23.73
C ILE A 2 -11.14 3.80 -22.85
N LEU A 3 -11.08 5.07 -23.23
CA LEU A 3 -10.54 6.12 -22.38
C LEU A 3 -11.64 6.49 -21.39
N ASN A 4 -11.31 6.56 -20.10
CA ASN A 4 -12.22 7.19 -19.15
C ASN A 4 -12.38 8.67 -19.52
N ASN A 5 -13.35 9.37 -18.93
CA ASN A 5 -13.63 10.80 -19.17
C ASN A 5 -12.43 11.75 -18.95
N ARG A 6 -11.24 11.21 -18.57
CA ARG A 6 -9.98 11.91 -18.34
C ARG A 6 -8.84 11.41 -19.25
N GLY A 7 -9.13 10.55 -20.25
CA GLY A 7 -8.16 10.10 -21.26
C GLY A 7 -7.25 8.95 -20.85
N PHE A 8 -7.55 8.24 -19.78
CA PHE A 8 -6.76 7.07 -19.34
C PHE A 8 -7.31 5.77 -19.95
N THR A 9 -6.41 4.87 -20.31
CA THR A 9 -6.75 3.55 -20.83
C THR A 9 -7.34 2.70 -19.70
N ILE A 10 -8.64 2.38 -19.80
CA ILE A 10 -9.24 1.30 -19.03
C ILE A 10 -8.87 0.00 -19.78
N TYR A 11 -8.44 -1.01 -19.05
CA TYR A 11 -8.13 -2.31 -19.62
C TYR A 11 -9.40 -2.89 -20.25
N ASP A 12 -9.40 -2.96 -21.58
CA ASP A 12 -10.54 -3.45 -22.38
C ASP A 12 -10.59 -5.00 -22.41
N MET A 13 -9.75 -5.69 -21.64
CA MET A 13 -9.45 -7.12 -21.81
C MET A 13 -9.47 -7.93 -20.49
N GLY A 14 -10.39 -7.67 -19.57
CA GLY A 14 -10.48 -8.48 -18.34
C GLY A 14 -9.28 -8.34 -17.40
N ASN A 15 -9.21 -9.19 -16.38
CA ASN A 15 -8.09 -9.22 -15.44
C ASN A 15 -6.79 -9.58 -16.18
N PRO A 16 -5.74 -8.73 -16.16
CA PRO A 16 -4.47 -9.02 -16.79
C PRO A 16 -3.63 -10.08 -16.06
N TYR A 17 -4.06 -10.47 -14.87
CA TYR A 17 -3.35 -11.42 -14.01
C TYR A 17 -4.15 -12.71 -13.90
N GLU A 18 -3.57 -13.81 -14.35
CA GLU A 18 -4.14 -15.18 -14.21
C GLU A 18 -3.26 -16.00 -13.25
N ASP A 19 -1.99 -16.13 -13.62
CA ASP A 19 -1.00 -16.92 -12.95
C ASP A 19 0.21 -16.07 -12.54
N LEU A 20 0.87 -16.46 -11.47
CA LEU A 20 2.09 -15.84 -10.98
C LEU A 20 3.20 -16.89 -10.83
N TYR A 21 4.31 -16.61 -11.49
CA TYR A 21 5.56 -17.37 -11.37
C TYR A 21 6.56 -16.49 -10.63
N ILE A 22 7.00 -16.93 -9.45
CA ILE A 22 7.86 -16.15 -8.56
C ILE A 22 9.20 -16.86 -8.45
N TYR A 23 10.27 -16.16 -8.79
CA TYR A 23 11.64 -16.66 -8.67
C TYR A 23 12.34 -15.96 -7.53
N TYR A 24 12.74 -16.74 -6.53
CA TYR A 24 13.44 -16.27 -5.36
C TYR A 24 14.95 -16.31 -5.58
N LEU A 25 15.60 -15.15 -5.45
CA LEU A 25 17.04 -14.99 -5.58
C LEU A 25 17.64 -14.44 -4.28
N GLU A 26 18.83 -14.96 -3.90
CA GLU A 26 19.72 -14.21 -3.00
C GLU A 26 20.27 -13.00 -3.75
N ASN A 27 20.32 -11.86 -3.08
CA ASN A 27 20.64 -10.55 -3.61
C ASN A 27 19.63 -10.04 -4.64
N SER A 28 19.82 -8.79 -5.05
CA SER A 28 18.93 -8.12 -5.99
C SER A 28 19.69 -7.72 -7.25
N PRO A 29 19.08 -7.87 -8.43
CA PRO A 29 19.59 -7.28 -9.65
C PRO A 29 19.53 -5.75 -9.57
N ASP A 30 20.44 -5.09 -10.29
CA ASP A 30 20.31 -3.66 -10.51
C ASP A 30 19.06 -3.36 -11.33
N ARG A 31 18.38 -2.24 -11.07
CA ARG A 31 17.19 -1.82 -11.84
C ARG A 31 17.46 -1.76 -13.35
N LYS A 32 18.70 -1.45 -13.73
CA LYS A 32 19.12 -1.42 -15.14
C LYS A 32 19.12 -2.80 -15.78
N GLU A 33 19.15 -3.87 -14.99
CA GLU A 33 19.17 -5.25 -15.46
C GLU A 33 17.74 -5.81 -15.65
N GLU A 34 16.72 -5.16 -15.09
CA GLU A 34 15.32 -5.61 -15.19
C GLU A 34 14.82 -5.72 -16.65
N HIS A 35 15.38 -4.92 -17.57
CA HIS A 35 15.05 -5.03 -19.00
C HIS A 35 15.43 -6.39 -19.61
N LEU A 36 16.28 -7.17 -18.97
CA LEU A 36 16.68 -8.53 -19.38
C LEU A 36 15.61 -9.58 -19.05
N LEU A 37 14.65 -9.23 -18.18
CA LEU A 37 13.65 -10.15 -17.65
C LEU A 37 12.46 -10.39 -18.60
N GLY A 38 12.40 -9.65 -19.70
CA GLY A 38 11.41 -9.89 -20.77
C GLY A 38 10.03 -9.27 -20.49
N PRO A 39 9.07 -9.50 -21.40
CA PRO A 39 7.78 -8.81 -21.40
C PRO A 39 6.79 -9.31 -20.32
N ASP A 40 6.98 -10.53 -19.83
CA ASP A 40 6.09 -11.13 -18.84
C ASP A 40 6.52 -10.78 -17.40
N PHE A 41 7.59 -9.97 -17.23
CA PHE A 41 8.07 -9.50 -15.94
C PHE A 41 7.13 -8.43 -15.36
N LEU A 42 6.56 -8.71 -14.20
CA LEU A 42 5.63 -7.84 -13.48
C LEU A 42 6.36 -6.89 -12.52
N GLY A 43 7.40 -7.39 -11.83
CA GLY A 43 8.17 -6.61 -10.89
C GLY A 43 9.07 -7.43 -9.99
N ASN A 44 9.90 -6.69 -9.23
CA ASN A 44 10.83 -7.25 -8.25
C ASN A 44 10.46 -6.75 -6.85
N TRP A 45 10.05 -7.65 -5.98
CA TRP A 45 9.89 -7.37 -4.56
C TRP A 45 11.21 -7.66 -3.85
N ILE A 46 11.74 -6.64 -3.17
CA ILE A 46 13.01 -6.72 -2.45
C ILE A 46 12.73 -6.78 -0.96
N GLU A 47 13.23 -7.80 -0.27
CA GLU A 47 13.08 -7.98 1.18
C GLU A 47 14.32 -8.64 1.76
N ASP A 48 14.86 -8.07 2.82
CA ASP A 48 16.03 -8.58 3.55
C ASP A 48 17.25 -8.94 2.65
N GLY A 49 17.47 -8.11 1.63
CA GLY A 49 18.57 -8.32 0.67
C GLY A 49 18.30 -9.40 -0.38
N SER A 50 17.11 -9.97 -0.39
CA SER A 50 16.65 -10.96 -1.36
C SER A 50 15.71 -10.36 -2.37
N SER A 51 15.53 -11.01 -3.51
CA SER A 51 14.60 -10.61 -4.57
C SER A 51 13.59 -11.71 -4.86
N PHE A 52 12.35 -11.30 -5.02
CA PHE A 52 11.26 -12.10 -5.52
C PHE A 52 10.82 -11.50 -6.86
N LEU A 53 11.21 -12.16 -7.95
CA LEU A 53 10.91 -11.72 -9.30
C LEU A 53 9.58 -12.31 -9.75
N PHE A 54 8.59 -11.46 -9.99
CA PHE A 54 7.24 -11.85 -10.39
C PHE A 54 7.07 -11.83 -11.90
N PHE A 55 6.44 -12.86 -12.44
CA PHE A 55 6.14 -13.00 -13.86
C PHE A 55 4.71 -13.51 -14.05
N SER A 56 4.09 -13.10 -15.17
CA SER A 56 2.77 -13.59 -15.60
C SER A 56 2.83 -14.94 -16.34
N LYS A 57 4.03 -15.40 -16.72
CA LYS A 57 4.29 -16.69 -17.39
C LYS A 57 5.59 -17.31 -16.92
N PRO A 58 5.77 -18.63 -17.14
CA PRO A 58 7.05 -19.30 -16.84
C PRO A 58 8.21 -18.57 -17.54
N SER A 59 9.19 -18.11 -16.78
CA SER A 59 10.25 -17.21 -17.29
C SER A 59 11.64 -17.60 -16.79
N ARG A 60 11.87 -18.88 -16.45
CA ARG A 60 13.11 -19.39 -15.91
C ARG A 60 14.33 -19.10 -16.79
N GLU A 61 14.15 -19.11 -18.12
CA GLU A 61 15.26 -18.81 -19.04
C GLU A 61 15.74 -17.36 -18.92
N PHE A 62 14.84 -16.40 -18.67
CA PHE A 62 15.21 -15.01 -18.45
C PHE A 62 15.95 -14.83 -17.13
N VAL A 63 15.49 -15.49 -16.08
CA VAL A 63 16.12 -15.48 -14.76
C VAL A 63 17.51 -16.12 -14.83
N GLN A 64 17.68 -17.25 -15.54
CA GLN A 64 18.98 -17.88 -15.71
C GLN A 64 19.96 -16.96 -16.46
N ARG A 65 19.52 -16.34 -17.55
CA ARG A 65 20.36 -15.36 -18.29
C ARG A 65 20.78 -14.16 -17.43
N LEU A 66 19.91 -13.72 -16.53
CA LEU A 66 20.24 -12.66 -15.59
C LEU A 66 21.34 -13.11 -14.60
N ILE A 67 21.20 -14.31 -14.04
CA ILE A 67 22.18 -14.90 -13.10
C ILE A 67 23.52 -15.13 -13.79
N ASP A 68 23.52 -15.62 -15.03
CA ASP A 68 24.76 -15.85 -15.80
C ASP A 68 25.54 -14.54 -16.06
N LYS A 69 24.83 -13.42 -16.17
CA LYS A 69 25.45 -12.09 -16.31
C LYS A 69 25.87 -11.45 -15.00
N ASN A 70 25.15 -11.75 -13.93
CA ASN A 70 25.38 -11.16 -12.60
C ASN A 70 25.63 -12.27 -11.56
N HIS A 71 26.88 -12.67 -11.42
CA HIS A 71 27.30 -13.76 -10.52
C HIS A 71 27.08 -13.49 -9.02
N LYS A 72 26.62 -12.30 -8.65
CA LYS A 72 26.20 -12.03 -7.27
C LYS A 72 24.84 -12.64 -6.96
N LEU A 73 24.00 -12.81 -8.00
CA LEU A 73 22.68 -13.40 -7.86
C LEU A 73 22.79 -14.90 -7.75
N LYS A 74 22.03 -15.48 -6.83
CA LYS A 74 21.91 -16.93 -6.70
C LYS A 74 20.45 -17.31 -6.71
N PHE A 75 20.11 -18.30 -7.53
CA PHE A 75 18.79 -18.90 -7.53
C PHE A 75 18.60 -19.72 -6.23
N ASN A 76 17.49 -19.50 -5.54
CA ASN A 76 17.10 -20.23 -4.35
C ASN A 76 15.92 -21.16 -4.63
N ASP A 77 14.80 -20.60 -5.08
CA ASP A 77 13.56 -21.37 -5.27
C ASP A 77 12.65 -20.71 -6.30
N GLU A 78 11.62 -21.45 -6.72
CA GLU A 78 10.56 -20.93 -7.55
C GLU A 78 9.19 -21.36 -7.01
N PHE A 79 8.21 -20.44 -7.09
CA PHE A 79 6.86 -20.66 -6.61
C PHE A 79 5.86 -20.35 -7.73
N TYR A 80 4.76 -21.07 -7.69
CA TYR A 80 3.61 -20.84 -8.55
C TYR A 80 2.36 -20.59 -7.70
N PHE A 81 1.61 -19.57 -8.06
CA PHE A 81 0.30 -19.25 -7.49
C PHE A 81 -0.64 -18.83 -8.60
N THR A 82 -1.92 -19.11 -8.45
CA THR A 82 -2.93 -18.33 -9.16
C THR A 82 -2.98 -16.92 -8.56
N TYR A 83 -3.42 -15.95 -9.35
CA TYR A 83 -3.53 -14.57 -8.85
C TYR A 83 -4.50 -14.46 -7.65
N GLU A 84 -5.58 -15.27 -7.65
CA GLU A 84 -6.52 -15.32 -6.54
C GLU A 84 -5.88 -15.84 -5.24
N GLU A 85 -5.07 -16.89 -5.33
CA GLU A 85 -4.31 -17.41 -4.16
C GLU A 85 -3.35 -16.36 -3.61
N TRP A 86 -2.63 -15.67 -4.49
CA TRP A 86 -1.70 -14.61 -4.10
C TRP A 86 -2.42 -13.44 -3.41
N GLN A 87 -3.56 -13.01 -3.94
CA GLN A 87 -4.33 -11.89 -3.39
C GLN A 87 -5.17 -12.26 -2.16
N GLY A 88 -5.28 -13.56 -1.83
CA GLY A 88 -6.14 -14.05 -0.75
C GLY A 88 -7.63 -14.09 -1.11
N GLY A 89 -7.95 -14.09 -2.40
CA GLY A 89 -9.29 -14.14 -2.97
C GLY A 89 -9.41 -13.38 -4.28
N ARG A 90 -10.57 -13.51 -4.92
CA ARG A 90 -10.87 -12.81 -6.15
C ARG A 90 -10.97 -11.30 -5.92
N ILE A 91 -10.30 -10.54 -6.77
CA ILE A 91 -10.35 -9.08 -6.77
C ILE A 91 -11.58 -8.63 -7.56
N GLU A 92 -12.59 -8.20 -6.84
CA GLU A 92 -13.87 -7.71 -7.37
C GLU A 92 -14.18 -6.33 -6.81
N PRO A 93 -15.10 -5.57 -7.43
CA PRO A 93 -15.57 -4.32 -6.88
C PRO A 93 -16.13 -4.52 -5.46
N ILE A 94 -15.69 -3.67 -4.52
CA ILE A 94 -16.09 -3.80 -3.12
C ILE A 94 -16.40 -2.46 -2.48
N GLU A 95 -17.43 -2.43 -1.63
CA GLU A 95 -17.77 -1.28 -0.84
C GLU A 95 -17.12 -1.31 0.54
N VAL A 96 -16.41 -0.24 0.88
CA VAL A 96 -15.82 -0.04 2.21
C VAL A 96 -16.13 1.37 2.70
N SER A 97 -17.04 1.51 3.66
CA SER A 97 -17.46 2.81 4.21
C SER A 97 -17.93 3.78 3.12
N ARG A 98 -17.25 4.91 2.90
CA ARG A 98 -17.54 5.90 1.87
C ARG A 98 -17.00 5.52 0.49
N PHE A 99 -16.14 4.53 0.43
CA PHE A 99 -15.43 4.16 -0.79
C PHE A 99 -16.11 3.00 -1.52
N TYR A 100 -15.99 3.04 -2.84
CA TYR A 100 -16.25 1.93 -3.73
C TYR A 100 -14.99 1.67 -4.54
N ILE A 101 -14.33 0.55 -4.27
CA ILE A 101 -13.02 0.19 -4.83
C ILE A 101 -13.29 -0.70 -6.03
N ILE A 102 -12.71 -0.35 -7.18
CA ILE A 102 -12.98 -0.96 -8.46
C ILE A 102 -11.65 -1.36 -9.11
N PRO A 103 -11.40 -2.63 -9.40
CA PRO A 103 -10.29 -3.02 -10.27
C PRO A 103 -10.46 -2.37 -11.65
N PRO A 104 -9.38 -1.90 -12.31
CA PRO A 104 -9.50 -1.18 -13.58
C PRO A 104 -10.00 -2.03 -14.76
N TRP A 105 -10.05 -3.35 -14.61
CA TRP A 105 -10.60 -4.31 -15.58
C TRP A 105 -12.07 -4.66 -15.36
N GLU A 106 -12.69 -4.15 -14.30
CA GLU A 106 -14.10 -4.35 -14.00
C GLU A 106 -14.96 -3.18 -14.48
N GLU A 107 -16.25 -3.45 -14.68
CA GLU A 107 -17.20 -2.43 -15.05
C GLU A 107 -17.23 -1.29 -14.01
N ASN A 108 -17.34 -0.06 -14.51
CA ASN A 108 -17.45 1.14 -13.69
C ASN A 108 -18.93 1.55 -13.54
N PRO A 109 -19.68 0.97 -12.60
CA PRO A 109 -21.09 1.27 -12.43
C PRO A 109 -21.31 2.69 -11.88
N GLU A 110 -22.46 3.27 -12.21
CA GLU A 110 -22.95 4.47 -11.56
C GLU A 110 -23.35 4.13 -10.12
N ILE A 111 -22.66 4.71 -9.12
CA ILE A 111 -22.95 4.49 -7.70
C ILE A 111 -23.12 5.83 -7.01
N ASN A 112 -24.33 6.05 -6.51
CA ASN A 112 -24.67 7.29 -5.81
C ASN A 112 -24.08 7.32 -4.39
N GLY A 113 -23.49 8.45 -4.03
CA GLY A 113 -23.05 8.74 -2.66
C GLY A 113 -21.75 8.06 -2.24
N LYS A 114 -21.04 7.36 -3.14
CA LYS A 114 -19.73 6.75 -2.87
C LYS A 114 -18.61 7.42 -3.63
N ILE A 115 -17.43 7.37 -3.04
CA ILE A 115 -16.18 7.83 -3.65
C ILE A 115 -15.53 6.62 -4.34
N LYS A 116 -15.38 6.68 -5.65
CA LYS A 116 -14.75 5.60 -6.42
C LYS A 116 -13.24 5.66 -6.28
N ILE A 117 -12.62 4.50 -6.04
CA ILE A 117 -11.18 4.29 -6.10
C ILE A 117 -10.92 3.23 -7.17
N PHE A 118 -10.23 3.58 -8.24
CA PHE A 118 -9.69 2.60 -9.18
C PHE A 118 -8.37 2.06 -8.62
N LEU A 119 -8.30 0.75 -8.41
CA LEU A 119 -7.15 0.11 -7.77
C LEU A 119 -6.70 -1.10 -8.56
N ASP A 120 -5.50 -1.03 -9.13
CA ASP A 120 -4.75 -2.17 -9.61
C ASP A 120 -3.76 -2.59 -8.51
N PRO A 121 -4.02 -3.68 -7.77
CA PRO A 121 -3.11 -4.10 -6.71
C PRO A 121 -1.80 -4.70 -7.24
N GLY A 122 -1.72 -5.07 -8.53
CA GLY A 122 -0.56 -5.75 -9.07
C GLY A 122 -0.23 -6.99 -8.23
N VAL A 123 1.03 -7.09 -7.80
CA VAL A 123 1.49 -8.16 -6.90
C VAL A 123 1.87 -7.64 -5.51
N VAL A 124 1.46 -6.41 -5.18
CA VAL A 124 1.82 -5.69 -3.95
C VAL A 124 0.72 -5.82 -2.90
N PHE A 125 1.11 -5.76 -1.62
CA PHE A 125 0.16 -5.72 -0.50
C PHE A 125 -0.66 -4.42 -0.48
N GLY A 126 -1.88 -4.48 0.07
CA GLY A 126 -2.77 -3.34 0.24
C GLY A 126 -3.98 -3.38 -0.69
N ASN A 127 -4.40 -4.59 -1.08
CA ASN A 127 -5.69 -4.78 -1.72
C ASN A 127 -6.84 -4.54 -0.72
N SER A 128 -8.06 -4.41 -1.23
CA SER A 128 -9.25 -4.16 -0.42
C SER A 128 -9.77 -5.40 0.33
N LEU A 129 -9.16 -6.57 0.18
CA LEU A 129 -9.61 -7.82 0.83
C LEU A 129 -9.13 -7.92 2.27
N HIS A 130 -7.95 -7.40 2.57
CA HIS A 130 -7.37 -7.53 3.91
C HIS A 130 -8.14 -6.68 4.94
N PRO A 131 -8.47 -7.24 6.15
CA PRO A 131 -9.21 -6.52 7.18
C PRO A 131 -8.58 -5.19 7.61
N THR A 132 -7.25 -5.15 7.74
CA THR A 132 -6.52 -3.94 8.17
C THR A 132 -6.66 -2.79 7.18
N THR A 133 -6.65 -3.08 5.88
CA THR A 133 -6.89 -2.09 4.83
C THR A 133 -8.31 -1.53 4.90
N ARG A 134 -9.30 -2.41 5.08
CA ARG A 134 -10.71 -2.00 5.24
C ARG A 134 -10.91 -1.13 6.47
N ASP A 135 -10.34 -1.51 7.61
CA ASP A 135 -10.48 -0.76 8.85
C ASP A 135 -9.73 0.57 8.79
N SER A 136 -8.59 0.65 8.11
CA SER A 136 -7.90 1.92 7.83
C SER A 136 -8.72 2.85 6.93
N LEU A 137 -9.40 2.34 5.90
CA LEU A 137 -10.33 3.12 5.07
C LEU A 137 -11.56 3.60 5.86
N LYS A 138 -12.09 2.79 6.80
CA LYS A 138 -13.15 3.24 7.72
C LYS A 138 -12.63 4.35 8.63
N ALA A 139 -11.44 4.19 9.20
CA ALA A 139 -10.81 5.20 10.05
C ALA A 139 -10.63 6.53 9.29
N LEU A 140 -10.10 6.48 8.06
CA LEU A 140 -10.02 7.63 7.17
C LEU A 140 -11.39 8.28 6.95
N SER A 141 -12.39 7.49 6.62
CA SER A 141 -13.76 8.00 6.41
C SER A 141 -14.29 8.71 7.64
N GLU A 142 -14.06 8.19 8.84
CA GLU A 142 -14.57 8.76 10.09
C GLU A 142 -13.83 10.05 10.49
N ILE A 143 -12.49 10.07 10.34
CA ILE A 143 -11.74 11.25 10.74
C ILE A 143 -11.98 12.44 9.79
N PHE A 144 -12.12 12.19 8.48
CA PHE A 144 -12.41 13.22 7.49
C PHE A 144 -13.86 13.79 7.55
N LYS A 145 -14.79 13.10 8.23
CA LYS A 145 -16.10 13.67 8.56
C LYS A 145 -16.00 14.80 9.58
N LYS A 146 -15.01 14.72 10.47
CA LYS A 146 -14.86 15.64 11.61
C LYS A 146 -13.96 16.83 11.32
N LYS A 147 -12.97 16.65 10.42
CA LYS A 147 -11.90 17.63 10.19
C LYS A 147 -11.35 17.48 8.77
N ARG A 148 -10.90 18.61 8.21
CA ARG A 148 -10.08 18.60 6.98
C ARG A 148 -8.61 18.47 7.35
N PHE A 149 -7.83 17.83 6.47
CA PHE A 149 -6.40 17.66 6.59
C PHE A 149 -5.71 18.27 5.38
N SER A 150 -4.76 19.16 5.63
CA SER A 150 -3.98 19.76 4.55
C SER A 150 -2.82 18.86 4.14
N ASN A 151 -2.10 18.31 5.12
CA ASN A 151 -0.93 17.47 4.86
C ASN A 151 -1.12 16.09 5.48
N VAL A 152 -1.12 15.06 4.64
CA VAL A 152 -1.23 13.66 5.05
C VAL A 152 0.03 12.92 4.63
N ILE A 153 0.52 12.03 5.47
CA ILE A 153 1.58 11.08 5.10
C ILE A 153 1.07 9.65 5.27
N ASP A 154 1.29 8.81 4.24
CA ASP A 154 0.99 7.38 4.22
C ASP A 154 2.30 6.59 4.13
N ILE A 155 2.67 5.91 5.21
CA ILE A 155 3.93 5.18 5.37
C ILE A 155 3.71 3.72 5.11
N GLY A 156 4.57 3.12 4.26
CA GLY A 156 4.36 1.76 3.76
C GLY A 156 3.11 1.71 2.89
N THR A 157 3.05 2.63 1.92
CA THR A 157 1.83 2.91 1.14
C THR A 157 1.36 1.72 0.29
N GLY A 158 2.25 0.78 -0.07
CA GLY A 158 1.93 -0.43 -0.82
C GLY A 158 1.27 -0.16 -2.17
N THR A 159 -0.02 -0.44 -2.29
CA THR A 159 -0.81 -0.11 -3.49
C THR A 159 -1.19 1.37 -3.61
N GLY A 160 -1.00 2.16 -2.56
CA GLY A 160 -1.40 3.56 -2.50
C GLY A 160 -2.87 3.78 -2.10
N ILE A 161 -3.61 2.74 -1.76
CA ILE A 161 -5.06 2.85 -1.52
C ILE A 161 -5.43 3.85 -0.41
N LEU A 162 -4.63 3.94 0.67
CA LEU A 162 -4.89 4.85 1.78
C LEU A 162 -4.54 6.29 1.42
N ALA A 163 -3.41 6.49 0.74
CA ALA A 163 -3.01 7.80 0.20
C ALA A 163 -4.04 8.34 -0.80
N ILE A 164 -4.50 7.49 -1.73
CA ILE A 164 -5.56 7.81 -2.70
C ILE A 164 -6.87 8.14 -1.98
N GLY A 165 -7.25 7.30 -1.00
CA GLY A 165 -8.43 7.54 -0.17
C GLY A 165 -8.38 8.90 0.52
N ALA A 166 -7.25 9.29 1.10
CA ALA A 166 -7.05 10.60 1.73
C ALA A 166 -7.18 11.75 0.73
N GLY A 167 -6.55 11.64 -0.44
CA GLY A 167 -6.67 12.63 -1.52
C GLY A 167 -8.11 12.82 -2.00
N LEU A 168 -8.83 11.73 -2.24
CA LEU A 168 -10.24 11.76 -2.66
C LEU A 168 -11.20 12.29 -1.58
N LEU A 169 -10.82 12.16 -0.30
CA LEU A 169 -11.56 12.78 0.83
C LEU A 169 -11.29 14.27 0.98
N GLY A 170 -10.34 14.84 0.22
CA GLY A 170 -10.05 16.26 0.18
C GLY A 170 -8.83 16.70 0.97
N ALA A 171 -7.84 15.82 1.17
CA ALA A 171 -6.50 16.24 1.57
C ALA A 171 -5.89 17.14 0.50
N GLU A 172 -5.20 18.22 0.90
CA GLU A 172 -4.58 19.15 -0.05
C GLU A 172 -3.28 18.59 -0.63
N LYS A 173 -2.52 17.88 0.22
CA LYS A 173 -1.28 17.19 -0.15
C LYS A 173 -1.21 15.85 0.59
N VAL A 174 -0.79 14.83 -0.12
CA VAL A 174 -0.55 13.51 0.45
C VAL A 174 0.86 13.07 0.03
N LEU A 175 1.68 12.69 0.99
CA LEU A 175 2.97 12.06 0.75
C LEU A 175 2.83 10.57 0.98
N ALA A 176 2.95 9.77 -0.08
CA ALA A 176 2.92 8.31 -0.04
C ALA A 176 4.36 7.78 -0.10
N VAL A 177 4.76 7.03 0.94
CA VAL A 177 6.14 6.57 1.08
C VAL A 177 6.20 5.05 1.16
N ASP A 178 7.12 4.44 0.42
CA ASP A 178 7.43 3.03 0.57
C ASP A 178 8.93 2.79 0.35
N ILE A 179 9.49 1.81 1.05
CA ILE A 179 10.89 1.41 0.85
C ILE A 179 11.05 0.53 -0.39
N ASN A 180 9.97 -0.16 -0.79
CA ASN A 180 10.01 -1.10 -1.89
C ASN A 180 9.74 -0.42 -3.23
N PRO A 181 10.67 -0.50 -4.21
CA PRO A 181 10.50 0.11 -5.53
C PRO A 181 9.25 -0.34 -6.28
N LEU A 182 8.84 -1.60 -6.09
CA LEU A 182 7.64 -2.15 -6.74
C LEU A 182 6.36 -1.53 -6.16
N ALA A 183 6.31 -1.32 -4.85
CA ALA A 183 5.22 -0.61 -4.19
C ALA A 183 5.13 0.84 -4.68
N VAL A 184 6.26 1.54 -4.78
CA VAL A 184 6.33 2.90 -5.34
C VAL A 184 5.77 2.94 -6.76
N LYS A 185 6.20 2.01 -7.63
CA LYS A 185 5.71 1.89 -9.02
C LYS A 185 4.20 1.63 -9.06
N THR A 186 3.70 0.71 -8.24
CA THR A 186 2.27 0.37 -8.15
C THR A 186 1.45 1.56 -7.66
N THR A 187 1.90 2.24 -6.59
CA THR A 187 1.26 3.46 -6.08
C THR A 187 1.21 4.55 -7.14
N LEU A 188 2.31 4.83 -7.86
CA LEU A 188 2.33 5.81 -8.95
C LEU A 188 1.30 5.50 -10.04
N ASN A 189 1.16 4.22 -10.42
CA ASN A 189 0.15 3.81 -11.39
C ASN A 189 -1.27 4.06 -10.85
N ASN A 190 -1.55 3.67 -9.62
CA ASN A 190 -2.86 3.86 -8.99
C ASN A 190 -3.21 5.34 -8.77
N VAL A 191 -2.23 6.18 -8.43
CA VAL A 191 -2.41 7.64 -8.34
C VAL A 191 -2.86 8.21 -9.68
N ARG A 192 -2.24 7.78 -10.79
CA ARG A 192 -2.63 8.19 -12.16
C ARG A 192 -4.04 7.70 -12.52
N LEU A 193 -4.37 6.43 -12.21
CA LEU A 193 -5.71 5.88 -12.46
C LEU A 193 -6.81 6.72 -11.79
N ASN A 194 -6.51 7.37 -10.67
CA ASN A 194 -7.45 8.21 -9.94
C ASN A 194 -7.31 9.71 -10.24
N GLY A 195 -6.36 10.14 -11.08
CA GLY A 195 -6.12 11.53 -11.47
C GLY A 195 -5.67 12.41 -10.29
N LEU A 196 -4.82 11.87 -9.42
CA LEU A 196 -4.37 12.51 -8.19
C LEU A 196 -2.90 12.94 -8.21
N GLU A 197 -2.24 12.99 -9.39
CA GLU A 197 -0.82 13.34 -9.52
C GLU A 197 -0.47 14.75 -9.00
N GLY A 198 -1.46 15.64 -8.95
CA GLY A 198 -1.30 16.99 -8.36
C GLY A 198 -1.47 17.04 -6.84
N ILE A 199 -1.92 15.95 -6.20
CA ILE A 199 -2.25 15.89 -4.78
C ILE A 199 -1.35 14.86 -4.06
N VAL A 200 -1.14 13.68 -4.66
CA VAL A 200 -0.37 12.58 -4.08
C VAL A 200 1.03 12.55 -4.68
N GLU A 201 2.01 12.88 -3.87
CA GLU A 201 3.43 12.70 -4.18
C GLU A 201 3.88 11.33 -3.68
N VAL A 202 4.56 10.55 -4.52
CA VAL A 202 5.06 9.21 -4.17
C VAL A 202 6.56 9.23 -4.07
N LYS A 203 7.11 8.74 -2.96
CA LYS A 203 8.55 8.69 -2.70
C LYS A 203 9.00 7.30 -2.30
N GLU A 204 10.18 6.94 -2.77
CA GLU A 204 10.90 5.78 -2.28
C GLU A 204 11.80 6.17 -1.13
N GLY A 205 11.74 5.40 -0.03
CA GLY A 205 12.64 5.59 1.10
C GLY A 205 12.09 5.10 2.41
N MET A 206 12.93 5.19 3.42
CA MET A 206 12.60 4.81 4.80
C MET A 206 11.68 5.86 5.43
N ALA A 207 10.71 5.38 6.23
CA ALA A 207 9.74 6.22 6.92
C ALA A 207 10.38 7.38 7.71
N GLU A 208 11.46 7.09 8.42
CA GLU A 208 12.17 8.03 9.30
C GLU A 208 12.68 9.29 8.57
N ASN A 209 12.91 9.18 7.27
CA ASN A 209 13.39 10.31 6.45
C ASN A 209 12.30 11.33 6.12
N PHE A 210 11.03 10.97 6.32
CA PHE A 210 9.88 11.77 5.89
C PHE A 210 8.98 12.24 7.04
N ILE A 211 9.16 11.67 8.23
CA ILE A 211 8.34 11.95 9.40
C ILE A 211 8.90 13.14 10.18
N GLY A 212 8.01 13.89 10.81
CA GLY A 212 8.37 15.05 11.63
C GLY A 212 8.26 16.41 10.92
N ASN A 213 7.68 16.42 9.71
CA ASN A 213 7.45 17.62 8.90
C ASN A 213 6.07 18.28 9.17
N GLN A 214 5.50 18.12 10.38
CA GLN A 214 4.20 18.69 10.78
C GLN A 214 3.04 18.24 9.89
N ASN A 215 2.89 16.92 9.67
CA ASN A 215 1.72 16.41 9.03
C ASN A 215 0.49 16.55 9.93
N ASP A 216 -0.67 16.76 9.34
CA ASP A 216 -1.92 16.80 10.07
C ASP A 216 -2.45 15.40 10.39
N LEU A 217 -2.13 14.43 9.51
CA LEU A 217 -2.50 13.02 9.65
C LEU A 217 -1.35 12.13 9.18
N LEU A 218 -0.95 11.18 10.02
CA LEU A 218 -0.05 10.08 9.68
C LEU A 218 -0.86 8.79 9.57
N ILE A 219 -0.66 8.05 8.50
CA ILE A 219 -1.25 6.73 8.27
C ILE A 219 -0.11 5.72 8.19
N ALA A 220 -0.23 4.60 8.90
CA ALA A 220 0.73 3.50 8.86
C ALA A 220 -0.01 2.16 9.01
N ASN A 221 -0.15 1.42 7.91
CA ASN A 221 -0.65 0.04 7.91
C ASN A 221 0.50 -0.90 7.56
N ILE A 222 1.43 -1.08 8.52
CA ILE A 222 2.74 -1.72 8.36
C ILE A 222 3.06 -2.67 9.50
N TYR A 223 4.25 -3.29 9.46
CA TYR A 223 4.72 -4.19 10.50
C TYR A 223 4.83 -3.49 11.87
N TYR A 224 4.43 -4.23 12.90
CA TYR A 224 4.43 -3.79 14.30
C TYR A 224 5.76 -3.19 14.75
N ASP A 225 6.89 -3.84 14.42
CA ASP A 225 8.21 -3.42 14.88
C ASP A 225 8.57 -2.02 14.38
N ILE A 226 8.19 -1.69 13.15
CA ILE A 226 8.40 -0.36 12.57
C ILE A 226 7.55 0.68 13.30
N ILE A 227 6.26 0.38 13.52
CA ILE A 227 5.36 1.27 14.28
C ILE A 227 5.93 1.54 15.68
N LEU A 228 6.35 0.48 16.37
CA LEU A 228 6.92 0.60 17.72
C LEU A 228 8.20 1.44 17.75
N GLN A 229 9.08 1.25 16.76
CA GLN A 229 10.29 2.05 16.59
C GLN A 229 9.96 3.54 16.42
N LEU A 230 9.03 3.86 15.51
CA LEU A 230 8.61 5.23 15.25
C LEU A 230 8.01 5.91 16.49
N ILE A 231 7.20 5.19 17.28
CA ILE A 231 6.66 5.71 18.55
C ILE A 231 7.81 6.03 19.52
N LYS A 232 8.75 5.10 19.71
CA LYS A 232 9.91 5.30 20.62
C LYS A 232 10.80 6.46 20.18
N MET A 233 10.88 6.77 18.90
CA MET A 233 11.56 7.96 18.38
C MET A 233 10.80 9.26 18.67
N GLY A 234 9.60 9.19 19.27
CA GLY A 234 8.77 10.35 19.57
C GLY A 234 8.14 11.02 18.35
N VAL A 235 8.10 10.33 17.22
CA VAL A 235 7.61 10.85 15.94
C VAL A 235 6.15 11.25 16.06
N PHE A 236 5.33 10.41 16.67
CA PHE A 236 3.89 10.63 16.80
C PHE A 236 3.52 11.84 17.66
N ALA A 237 4.41 12.27 18.56
CA ALA A 237 4.18 13.48 19.34
C ALA A 237 4.25 14.79 18.52
N LYS A 238 4.74 14.71 17.28
CA LYS A 238 4.84 15.83 16.34
C LYS A 238 3.69 15.88 15.33
N GLU A 239 2.95 14.78 15.21
CA GLU A 239 1.82 14.65 14.30
C GLU A 239 0.52 15.00 15.02
N LYS A 240 -0.47 15.60 14.33
CA LYS A 240 -1.73 15.99 14.98
C LYS A 240 -2.68 14.82 15.21
N SER A 241 -2.72 13.90 14.25
CA SER A 241 -3.56 12.69 14.29
C SER A 241 -2.87 11.53 13.58
N PHE A 242 -3.24 10.30 13.89
CA PHE A 242 -2.67 9.14 13.23
C PHE A 242 -3.66 7.97 13.13
N ILE A 243 -3.45 7.11 12.13
CA ILE A 243 -4.08 5.80 11.94
C ILE A 243 -2.96 4.77 11.92
N LEU A 244 -2.97 3.84 12.89
CA LEU A 244 -2.04 2.71 12.98
C LEU A 244 -2.79 1.42 12.76
N SER A 245 -2.31 0.56 11.86
CA SER A 245 -2.97 -0.69 11.50
C SER A 245 -1.94 -1.78 11.19
N GLY A 246 -2.42 -3.01 10.91
CA GLY A 246 -1.53 -4.16 10.72
C GLY A 246 -1.11 -4.82 12.03
N LEU A 247 -1.83 -4.55 13.12
CA LEU A 247 -1.49 -4.98 14.47
C LEU A 247 -2.32 -6.19 14.90
N MET A 248 -1.67 -7.21 15.44
CA MET A 248 -2.35 -8.29 16.16
C MET A 248 -2.75 -7.82 17.57
N GLN A 249 -3.62 -8.55 18.25
CA GLN A 249 -4.18 -8.17 19.56
C GLN A 249 -3.10 -7.83 20.61
N SER A 250 -2.06 -8.66 20.76
CA SER A 250 -0.95 -8.41 21.68
C SER A 250 -0.17 -7.14 21.29
N GLN A 251 0.13 -7.01 19.99
CA GLN A 251 0.85 -5.88 19.42
C GLN A 251 0.07 -4.56 19.61
N ALA A 252 -1.24 -4.56 19.39
CA ALA A 252 -2.09 -3.39 19.63
C ALA A 252 -2.09 -2.96 21.10
N ARG A 253 -2.03 -3.93 22.03
CA ARG A 253 -1.90 -3.64 23.47
C ARG A 253 -0.56 -2.97 23.77
N ASP A 254 0.54 -3.50 23.24
CA ASP A 254 1.88 -2.96 23.43
C ASP A 254 2.01 -1.55 22.84
N ILE A 255 1.47 -1.34 21.64
CA ILE A 255 1.41 -0.01 21.01
C ILE A 255 0.64 0.99 21.87
N LYS A 256 -0.54 0.62 22.40
CA LYS A 256 -1.30 1.52 23.29
C LYS A 256 -0.55 1.84 24.59
N LEU A 257 0.17 0.87 25.14
CA LEU A 257 1.01 1.08 26.32
C LEU A 257 2.18 2.04 26.00
N GLU A 258 2.81 1.91 24.84
CA GLU A 258 3.89 2.81 24.45
C GLU A 258 3.35 4.23 24.18
N LEU A 259 2.23 4.36 23.46
CA LEU A 259 1.56 5.63 23.20
C LEU A 259 1.16 6.37 24.49
N SER A 260 0.78 5.64 25.58
CA SER A 260 0.38 6.24 26.85
C SER A 260 1.50 7.00 27.57
N LYS A 261 2.74 6.86 27.14
CA LYS A 261 3.89 7.64 27.65
C LYS A 261 3.96 9.06 27.08
N TYR A 262 3.14 9.38 26.10
CA TYR A 262 3.08 10.67 25.41
C TYR A 262 1.71 11.32 25.61
N PRO A 263 1.55 12.62 25.37
CA PRO A 263 0.25 13.30 25.43
C PRO A 263 -0.64 12.90 24.23
N ILE A 264 -1.02 11.63 24.19
CA ILE A 264 -1.75 11.02 23.09
C ILE A 264 -3.04 10.42 23.60
N GLU A 265 -4.13 10.66 22.86
CA GLU A 265 -5.45 10.06 23.06
C GLU A 265 -5.75 9.05 21.96
N VAL A 266 -6.10 7.82 22.33
CA VAL A 266 -6.70 6.86 21.42
C VAL A 266 -8.19 7.19 21.31
N ILE A 267 -8.62 7.67 20.13
CA ILE A 267 -10.01 8.10 19.86
C ILE A 267 -10.91 6.90 19.61
N TYR A 268 -10.41 5.93 18.84
CA TYR A 268 -11.17 4.73 18.47
C TYR A 268 -10.25 3.58 18.07
N GLU A 269 -10.72 2.37 18.28
CA GLU A 269 -10.05 1.13 17.89
C GLU A 269 -11.03 0.22 17.14
N TRP A 270 -10.70 -0.14 15.91
CA TRP A 270 -11.38 -1.21 15.17
C TRP A 270 -10.72 -2.53 15.52
N ASN A 271 -11.55 -3.52 15.81
CA ASN A 271 -11.13 -4.88 16.13
C ASN A 271 -11.84 -5.85 15.19
N ASN A 272 -11.09 -6.50 14.33
CA ASN A 272 -11.62 -7.49 13.42
C ASN A 272 -11.47 -8.90 14.03
N ASN A 273 -12.55 -9.40 14.60
CA ASN A 273 -12.66 -10.75 15.21
C ASN A 273 -11.57 -11.08 16.26
N GLY A 274 -11.05 -10.09 16.97
CA GLY A 274 -9.99 -10.28 17.96
C GLY A 274 -8.60 -10.55 17.37
N ILE A 275 -8.44 -10.51 16.04
CA ILE A 275 -7.19 -10.82 15.37
C ILE A 275 -6.47 -9.52 14.97
N TRP A 276 -7.12 -8.70 14.16
CA TRP A 276 -6.52 -7.49 13.59
C TRP A 276 -7.09 -6.24 14.22
N HIS A 277 -6.21 -5.30 14.52
CA HIS A 277 -6.52 -4.04 15.18
C HIS A 277 -6.05 -2.85 14.37
N THR A 278 -6.89 -1.82 14.32
CA THR A 278 -6.59 -0.50 13.74
C THR A 278 -6.91 0.56 14.77
N ILE A 279 -5.96 1.43 15.05
CA ILE A 279 -6.03 2.46 16.09
C ILE A 279 -6.08 3.84 15.43
N LEU A 280 -7.07 4.62 15.76
CA LEU A 280 -7.17 6.05 15.45
C LEU A 280 -6.84 6.84 16.70
N GLY A 281 -5.86 7.72 16.63
CA GLY A 281 -5.46 8.55 17.75
C GLY A 281 -5.11 9.99 17.35
N ARG A 282 -4.92 10.83 18.35
CA ARG A 282 -4.46 12.21 18.19
C ARG A 282 -3.54 12.63 19.33
N VAL A 283 -2.73 13.63 19.07
CA VAL A 283 -1.98 14.32 20.10
C VAL A 283 -2.90 15.32 20.82
N MET A 284 -2.87 15.33 22.14
CA MET A 284 -3.62 16.28 22.94
C MET A 284 -2.91 17.64 22.88
N GLU A 285 -3.68 18.71 22.57
CA GLU A 285 -3.17 20.06 22.68
C GLU A 285 -2.90 20.38 24.16
N THR A 286 -1.65 20.78 24.47
CA THR A 286 -1.24 21.21 25.82
C THR A 286 -1.62 22.65 26.07
#